data_faedc408fca502875583188c53689e36
#
_entry.id   faedc408fca502875583188c53689e36
#
_cell.length_a   1.000
_cell.length_b   1.000
_cell.length_c   1.000
_cell.angle_alpha   90.00
_cell.angle_beta   90.00
_cell.angle_gamma   90.00
#
_symmetry.space_group_name_H-M   'P 1'
#
loop_
_entity.id
_entity.type
_entity.pdbx_description
1 polymer ?
#
loop_
_entity_poly.entity_id
_entity_poly.type
_entity_poly.pdbx_seq_one_letter_code
_entity_poly.pdbx_strand_id
1 'polypeptide(L)'
;MRAGHLMLELIDEHVSRGDSFAFETTLAGKSYARHIPNWQAAGYHVTLLFLALPSAEAALQRVRERVAQGGHSIPENVVRRRFSAGKLNFEVVYKPLVDAWALYDNSNGTPLLLSWGER
;
A
#
# COMPACT_ATOMS: atom_id res chain seq x y z
N MET A 1 -4.45 11.81 -7.42
CA MET A 1 -4.23 12.17 -8.41
C MET A 1 -2.89 12.40 -8.99
N ARG A 2 -2.32 13.55 -9.02
CA ARG A 2 -1.02 13.80 -9.64
C ARG A 2 0.10 13.02 -8.96
N ALA A 3 0.11 12.97 -7.65
CA ALA A 3 1.13 12.20 -6.91
C ALA A 3 1.11 10.73 -7.29
N GLY A 4 -0.09 10.15 -7.46
CA GLY A 4 -0.22 8.77 -7.88
C GLY A 4 0.28 8.53 -9.30
N HIS A 5 0.00 9.45 -10.22
CA HIS A 5 0.50 9.36 -11.59
C HIS A 5 2.02 9.47 -11.64
N LEU A 6 2.60 10.40 -10.87
CA LEU A 6 4.06 10.54 -10.80
C LEU A 6 4.71 9.28 -10.26
N MET A 7 4.10 8.66 -9.25
CA MET A 7 4.61 7.42 -8.69
C MET A 7 4.61 6.30 -9.74
N LEU A 8 3.53 6.15 -10.49
CA LEU A 8 3.44 5.15 -11.56
C LEU A 8 4.46 5.39 -12.67
N GLU A 9 4.68 6.65 -13.05
CA GLU A 9 5.68 7.00 -14.03
C GLU A 9 7.09 6.63 -13.58
N LEU A 10 7.42 6.91 -12.30
CA LEU A 10 8.72 6.55 -11.74
C LEU A 10 8.90 5.02 -11.69
N ILE A 11 7.87 4.29 -11.33
CA ILE A 11 7.91 2.84 -11.32
C ILE A 11 8.15 2.31 -12.73
N ASP A 12 7.43 2.81 -13.72
CA ASP A 12 7.59 2.41 -15.11
C ASP A 12 9.02 2.68 -15.61
N GLU A 13 9.62 3.79 -15.20
CA GLU A 13 11.02 4.08 -15.52
C GLU A 13 11.95 3.03 -14.96
N HIS A 14 11.79 2.67 -13.67
CA HIS A 14 12.61 1.65 -13.03
C HIS A 14 12.44 0.29 -13.69
N VAL A 15 11.22 -0.07 -14.04
CA VAL A 15 10.93 -1.33 -14.73
C VAL A 15 11.62 -1.35 -16.10
N SER A 16 11.57 -0.24 -16.84
CA SER A 16 12.21 -0.13 -18.15
C SER A 16 13.73 -0.29 -18.08
N ARG A 17 14.35 0.17 -16.99
CA ARG A 17 15.79 0.06 -16.77
C ARG A 17 16.20 -1.26 -16.11
N GLY A 18 15.26 -2.05 -15.63
CA GLY A 18 15.55 -3.28 -14.92
C GLY A 18 16.01 -3.05 -13.48
N ASP A 19 15.78 -1.88 -12.93
CA ASP A 19 16.18 -1.54 -11.55
C ASP A 19 15.20 -2.11 -10.54
N SER A 20 15.71 -2.55 -9.39
CA SER A 20 14.85 -2.87 -8.24
C SER A 20 14.30 -1.59 -7.64
N PHE A 21 13.07 -1.63 -7.15
CA PHE A 21 12.43 -0.45 -6.58
C PHE A 21 11.43 -0.83 -5.48
N ALA A 22 11.07 0.16 -4.68
CA ALA A 22 10.04 0.01 -3.66
C ALA A 22 9.24 1.30 -3.55
N PHE A 23 7.98 1.19 -3.13
CA PHE A 23 7.12 2.34 -2.92
C PHE A 23 6.08 2.01 -1.86
N GLU A 24 5.43 3.04 -1.33
CA GLU A 24 4.39 2.89 -0.32
C GLU A 24 3.03 3.29 -0.89
N THR A 25 1.99 2.60 -0.48
CA THR A 25 0.61 2.93 -0.85
C THR A 25 -0.34 2.41 0.21
N THR A 26 -1.53 3.01 0.29
CA THR A 26 -2.59 2.56 1.20
C THR A 26 -3.39 1.39 0.62
N LEU A 27 -3.15 1.01 -0.63
CA LEU A 27 -3.91 0.00 -1.37
C LEU A 27 -5.41 0.35 -1.52
N ALA A 28 -5.78 1.61 -1.27
CA ALA A 28 -7.18 2.05 -1.38
C ALA A 28 -7.68 2.01 -2.83
N GLY A 29 -6.77 2.11 -3.80
CA GLY A 29 -7.09 1.99 -5.21
C GLY A 29 -6.56 0.68 -5.80
N LYS A 30 -6.98 0.39 -7.02
CA LYS A 30 -6.58 -0.82 -7.74
C LYS A 30 -5.59 -0.53 -8.87
N SER A 31 -5.03 0.68 -8.92
CA SER A 31 -4.13 1.10 -10.00
C SER A 31 -2.90 0.22 -10.11
N TYR A 32 -2.29 -0.13 -8.99
CA TYR A 32 -1.09 -0.97 -8.98
C TYR A 32 -1.38 -2.41 -9.43
N ALA A 33 -2.60 -2.89 -9.16
CA ALA A 33 -2.99 -4.24 -9.56
C ALA A 33 -2.90 -4.45 -11.07
N ARG A 34 -3.14 -3.41 -11.86
CA ARG A 34 -3.05 -3.49 -13.31
C ARG A 34 -1.62 -3.58 -13.81
N HIS A 35 -0.66 -3.06 -13.04
CA HIS A 35 0.75 -3.01 -13.43
C HIS A 35 1.54 -4.23 -12.94
N ILE A 36 1.11 -4.87 -11.86
CA ILE A 36 1.85 -6.00 -11.27
C ILE A 36 2.10 -7.14 -12.27
N PRO A 37 1.11 -7.61 -13.05
CA PRO A 37 1.38 -8.65 -14.03
C PRO A 37 2.43 -8.25 -15.07
N ASN A 38 2.46 -6.98 -15.45
CA ASN A 38 3.45 -6.48 -16.40
C ASN A 38 4.86 -6.48 -15.79
N TRP A 39 4.98 -6.13 -14.53
CA TRP A 39 6.26 -6.18 -13.82
C TRP A 39 6.74 -7.62 -13.68
N GLN A 40 5.85 -8.54 -13.35
CA GLN A 40 6.17 -9.96 -13.27
C GLN A 40 6.61 -10.51 -14.62
N ALA A 41 5.92 -10.11 -15.70
CA ALA A 41 6.30 -10.51 -17.05
C ALA A 41 7.66 -9.96 -17.47
N ALA A 42 8.07 -8.82 -16.89
CA ALA A 42 9.39 -8.24 -17.12
C ALA A 42 10.49 -8.90 -16.27
N GLY A 43 10.16 -9.92 -15.48
CA GLY A 43 11.12 -10.65 -14.67
C GLY A 43 11.20 -10.24 -13.20
N TYR A 44 10.34 -9.34 -12.75
CA TYR A 44 10.37 -8.88 -11.37
C TYR A 44 9.63 -9.86 -10.44
N HIS A 45 10.23 -10.11 -9.29
CA HIS A 45 9.55 -10.77 -8.18
C HIS A 45 8.88 -9.66 -7.35
N VAL A 46 7.56 -9.68 -7.27
CA VAL A 46 6.80 -8.64 -6.58
C VAL A 46 6.44 -9.10 -5.17
N THR A 47 6.97 -8.38 -4.18
CA THR A 47 6.67 -8.64 -2.77
C THR A 47 5.87 -7.45 -2.22
N LEU A 48 4.77 -7.74 -1.55
CA LEU A 48 3.91 -6.73 -0.93
C LEU A 48 4.03 -6.79 0.58
N LEU A 49 4.38 -5.64 1.19
CA LEU A 49 4.38 -5.50 2.64
C LEU A 49 3.22 -4.59 3.01
N PHE A 50 2.23 -5.10 3.72
CA PHE A 50 1.08 -4.31 4.13
C PHE A 50 1.18 -3.97 5.62
N LEU A 51 1.32 -2.68 5.91
CA LEU A 51 1.39 -2.17 7.27
C LEU A 51 -0.02 -1.77 7.70
N ALA A 52 -0.69 -2.66 8.41
CA ALA A 52 -2.07 -2.47 8.80
C ALA A 52 -2.19 -1.75 10.13
N LEU A 53 -3.27 -1.01 10.28
CA LEU A 53 -3.71 -0.48 11.56
C LEU A 53 -4.88 -1.33 12.04
N PRO A 54 -5.11 -1.43 13.36
CA PRO A 54 -6.13 -2.34 13.88
C PRO A 54 -7.56 -1.91 13.60
N SER A 55 -7.79 -0.62 13.32
CA SER A 55 -9.14 -0.09 13.14
C SER A 55 -9.13 1.23 12.37
N ALA A 56 -10.31 1.63 11.88
CA ALA A 56 -10.50 2.93 11.26
C ALA A 56 -10.23 4.06 12.27
N GLU A 57 -10.55 3.85 13.54
CA GLU A 57 -10.28 4.81 14.61
C GLU A 57 -8.78 5.04 14.77
N ALA A 58 -7.97 4.00 14.67
CA ALA A 58 -6.52 4.13 14.71
C ALA A 58 -6.01 4.92 13.50
N ALA A 59 -6.61 4.72 12.32
CA ALA A 59 -6.27 5.50 11.13
C ALA A 59 -6.62 6.97 11.29
N LEU A 60 -7.78 7.26 11.88
CA LEU A 60 -8.20 8.64 12.18
C LEU A 60 -7.25 9.31 13.16
N GLN A 61 -6.84 8.59 14.20
CA GLN A 61 -5.90 9.12 15.18
C GLN A 61 -4.56 9.46 14.54
N ARG A 62 -4.09 8.62 13.63
CA ARG A 62 -2.84 8.88 12.90
C ARG A 62 -2.93 10.15 12.05
N VAL A 63 -4.07 10.38 11.39
CA VAL A 63 -4.30 11.61 10.65
C VAL A 63 -4.27 12.82 11.57
N ARG A 64 -4.92 12.74 12.74
CA ARG A 64 -4.90 13.82 13.72
C ARG A 64 -3.49 14.15 14.18
N GLU A 65 -2.67 13.14 14.42
CA GLU A 65 -1.27 13.32 14.81
C GLU A 65 -0.47 14.02 13.71
N ARG A 66 -0.70 13.65 12.45
CA ARG A 66 -0.03 14.31 11.32
C ARG A 66 -0.47 15.77 11.16
N VAL A 67 -1.76 16.05 11.37
CA VAL A 67 -2.27 17.42 11.33
C VAL A 67 -1.62 18.26 12.42
N ALA A 68 -1.48 17.70 13.63
CA ALA A 68 -0.81 18.38 14.74
C ALA A 68 0.66 18.69 14.45
N GLN A 69 1.27 17.91 13.57
CA GLN A 69 2.66 18.09 13.13
C GLN A 69 2.78 18.94 11.85
N GLY A 70 1.70 19.58 11.42
CA GLY A 70 1.69 20.43 10.24
C GLY A 70 1.24 19.79 8.95
N GLY A 71 0.72 18.56 9.00
CA GLY A 71 0.18 17.87 7.83
C GLY A 71 -1.23 18.34 7.45
N HIS A 72 -1.73 17.83 6.35
CA HIS A 72 -3.05 18.18 5.85
C HIS A 72 -4.14 17.36 6.53
N SER A 73 -5.27 18.03 6.81
CA SER A 73 -6.46 17.37 7.29
C SER A 73 -7.13 16.59 6.16
N ILE A 74 -7.64 15.40 6.49
CA ILE A 74 -8.42 14.57 5.56
C ILE A 74 -9.78 14.32 6.21
N PRO A 75 -10.90 14.47 5.46
CA PRO A 75 -12.23 14.24 6.02
C PRO A 75 -12.36 12.81 6.58
N GLU A 76 -13.06 12.68 7.68
CA GLU A 76 -13.20 11.40 8.38
C GLU A 76 -13.78 10.31 7.47
N ASN A 77 -14.80 10.62 6.69
CA ASN A 77 -15.42 9.65 5.79
C ASN A 77 -14.44 9.13 4.72
N VAL A 78 -13.50 9.98 4.29
CA VAL A 78 -12.47 9.58 3.34
C VAL A 78 -11.47 8.62 4.00
N VAL A 79 -11.05 8.92 5.23
CA VAL A 79 -10.14 8.06 5.99
C VAL A 79 -10.76 6.68 6.19
N ARG A 80 -12.02 6.63 6.63
CA ARG A 80 -12.73 5.37 6.86
C ARG A 80 -12.88 4.57 5.58
N ARG A 81 -13.23 5.23 4.48
CA ARG A 81 -13.38 4.57 3.18
C ARG A 81 -12.05 3.98 2.71
N ARG A 82 -10.95 4.75 2.81
CA ARG A 82 -9.62 4.29 2.39
C ARG A 82 -9.14 3.13 3.25
N PHE A 83 -9.41 3.18 4.55
CA PHE A 83 -9.05 2.09 5.45
C PHE A 83 -9.75 0.79 5.04
N SER A 84 -11.07 0.83 4.84
CA SER A 84 -11.85 -0.34 4.44
C SER A 84 -11.46 -0.85 3.06
N ALA A 85 -11.27 0.07 2.10
CA ALA A 85 -10.89 -0.30 0.73
C ALA A 85 -9.49 -0.91 0.70
N GLY A 86 -8.54 -0.37 1.44
CA GLY A 86 -7.18 -0.90 1.49
C GLY A 86 -7.14 -2.30 2.06
N LYS A 87 -7.85 -2.54 3.14
CA LYS A 87 -7.94 -3.85 3.77
C LYS A 87 -8.58 -4.89 2.84
N LEU A 88 -9.68 -4.51 2.20
CA LEU A 88 -10.38 -5.39 1.25
C LEU A 88 -9.50 -5.68 0.03
N ASN A 89 -8.88 -4.66 -0.54
CA ASN A 89 -8.03 -4.81 -1.71
C ASN A 89 -6.82 -5.69 -1.40
N PHE A 90 -6.23 -5.57 -0.22
CA PHE A 90 -5.13 -6.44 0.17
C PHE A 90 -5.56 -7.91 0.13
N GLU A 91 -6.69 -8.24 0.73
CA GLU A 91 -7.17 -9.64 0.82
C GLU A 91 -7.64 -10.19 -0.52
N VAL A 92 -8.37 -9.40 -1.30
CA VAL A 92 -9.10 -9.88 -2.47
C VAL A 92 -8.34 -9.66 -3.78
N VAL A 93 -7.62 -8.53 -3.88
CA VAL A 93 -6.97 -8.14 -5.14
C VAL A 93 -5.48 -8.41 -5.13
N TYR A 94 -4.77 -7.89 -4.13
CA TYR A 94 -3.30 -7.88 -4.14
C TYR A 94 -2.68 -9.19 -3.65
N LYS A 95 -3.21 -9.75 -2.58
CA LYS A 95 -2.67 -10.98 -1.98
C LYS A 95 -2.55 -12.14 -2.98
N PRO A 96 -3.59 -12.43 -3.79
CA PRO A 96 -3.46 -13.49 -4.78
C PRO A 96 -2.64 -13.12 -6.01
N LEU A 97 -2.32 -11.84 -6.20
CA LEU A 97 -1.66 -11.35 -7.42
C LEU A 97 -0.14 -11.30 -7.29
N VAL A 98 0.36 -10.93 -6.12
CA VAL A 98 1.81 -10.77 -5.87
C VAL A 98 2.50 -12.12 -5.69
N ASP A 99 3.83 -12.13 -5.82
CA ASP A 99 4.62 -13.35 -5.63
C ASP A 99 4.77 -13.70 -4.16
N ALA A 100 4.89 -12.69 -3.32
CA ALA A 100 4.98 -12.86 -1.88
C ALA A 100 4.30 -11.67 -1.18
N TRP A 101 3.83 -11.90 0.02
CA TRP A 101 3.21 -10.83 0.81
C TRP A 101 3.48 -11.04 2.29
N ALA A 102 3.47 -9.95 3.04
CA ALA A 102 3.55 -9.98 4.49
C ALA A 102 2.62 -8.92 5.07
N LEU A 103 1.92 -9.28 6.13
CA LEU A 103 1.00 -8.40 6.85
C LEU A 103 1.59 -8.07 8.21
N TYR A 104 1.74 -6.78 8.49
CA TYR A 104 2.26 -6.28 9.76
C TYR A 104 1.24 -5.44 10.48
N ASP A 105 1.22 -5.53 11.80
CA ASP A 105 0.51 -4.59 12.65
C ASP A 105 1.45 -3.44 12.96
N ASN A 106 1.08 -2.23 12.56
CA ASN A 106 1.89 -1.03 12.74
C ASN A 106 1.29 -0.08 13.80
N SER A 107 0.52 -0.60 14.74
CA SER A 107 -0.16 0.23 15.73
C SER A 107 0.77 0.88 16.75
N ASN A 108 1.92 0.25 17.06
CA ASN A 108 2.83 0.72 18.10
C ASN A 108 4.13 1.33 17.56
N GLY A 109 4.16 1.71 16.28
CA GLY A 109 5.35 2.29 15.67
C GLY A 109 6.43 1.28 15.29
N THR A 110 6.43 0.09 15.88
CA THR A 110 7.31 -1.01 15.49
C THR A 110 6.46 -2.08 14.82
N PRO A 111 6.67 -2.36 13.53
CA PRO A 111 5.85 -3.35 12.83
C PRO A 111 5.99 -4.74 13.43
N LEU A 112 4.86 -5.39 13.68
CA LEU A 112 4.80 -6.75 14.17
C LEU A 112 4.21 -7.65 13.10
N LEU A 113 4.96 -8.66 12.67
CA LEU A 113 4.51 -9.60 11.63
C LEU A 113 3.32 -10.42 12.13
N LEU A 114 2.21 -10.33 11.42
CA LEU A 114 0.99 -11.09 11.73
C LEU A 114 0.83 -12.30 10.85
N SER A 115 1.15 -12.18 9.57
CA SER A 115 0.92 -13.25 8.60
C SER A 115 1.78 -13.01 7.36
N TRP A 116 2.05 -14.08 6.61
CA TRP A 116 2.79 -13.98 5.35
C TRP A 116 2.44 -15.16 4.45
N GLY A 117 2.74 -15.03 3.16
CA GLY A 117 2.53 -16.10 2.21
C GLY A 117 3.33 -15.89 0.93
N GLU A 118 3.45 -16.97 0.16
CA GLU A 118 4.10 -17.00 -1.17
C GLU A 118 3.23 -17.78 -2.14
N ARG A 119 3.36 -17.45 -3.41
CA ARG A 119 2.73 -18.25 -4.47
C ARG A 119 3.51 -19.50 -4.72
#